data_b7a76d74ba9fba4f3b1ad890aec4d6d4
#
_entry.id   b7a76d74ba9fba4f3b1ad890aec4d6d4
#
_cell.length_a   1.000
_cell.length_b   1.000
_cell.length_c   1.000
_cell.angle_alpha   90.00
_cell.angle_beta   90.00
_cell.angle_gamma   90.00
#
_symmetry.space_group_name_H-M   'P 1'
#
loop_
_entity.id
_entity.type
_entity.pdbx_description
1 polymer ?
#
loop_
_entity_poly.entity_id
_entity_poly.type
_entity_poly.pdbx_seq_one_letter_code
_entity_poly.pdbx_strand_id
1 'polypeptide(L)'
;MKNKLMLLLIAIIFIGLITACGTDEASGDGDGETYTVATDSNFQPFEYKNPDTGEMEGFDIELIEAIAEESGFNVEFETMEFDGLLASMRTSKNDIGIAGISITEERKEFIDFSDKYYDSGLILAVPVDSDIESIDDVDGLTVGARQGSTSNDYLKDNTDAEVEAYPEIVTAYMDLERGRLDAVLYDLPNVQYYISENASDKLKTVGDVMEGQPYGIALPKGSDLVDPVNEGLAAIKENGTYAEIYEKWFGTQPPETE
;
A
#
# COMPACT_ATOMS: atom_id res chain seq x y z
N MET A 1 -2.71 -46.95 63.38
CA MET A 1 -3.80 -46.18 62.76
C MET A 1 -3.38 -44.85 62.23
N LYS A 2 -2.44 -44.11 62.86
CA LYS A 2 -2.00 -42.77 62.37
C LYS A 2 -1.25 -42.77 61.03
N ASN A 3 -0.50 -43.82 60.71
CA ASN A 3 0.26 -43.87 59.45
C ASN A 3 -0.57 -44.21 58.19
N LYS A 4 -1.70 -44.88 58.38
CA LYS A 4 -2.61 -45.15 57.22
C LYS A 4 -3.45 -43.93 56.86
N LEU A 5 -3.75 -43.08 57.83
CA LEU A 5 -4.50 -41.81 57.55
C LEU A 5 -3.60 -40.77 56.88
N MET A 6 -2.29 -40.76 57.18
CA MET A 6 -1.31 -39.86 56.55
C MET A 6 -1.03 -40.21 55.09
N LEU A 7 -1.03 -41.52 54.74
CA LEU A 7 -0.89 -41.99 53.36
C LEU A 7 -2.13 -41.70 52.50
N LEU A 8 -3.32 -41.68 53.09
CA LEU A 8 -4.56 -41.33 52.40
C LEU A 8 -4.65 -39.83 52.12
N LEU A 9 -4.12 -38.99 52.98
CA LEU A 9 -4.04 -37.52 52.80
C LEU A 9 -3.03 -37.11 51.70
N ILE A 10 -1.91 -37.84 51.54
CA ILE A 10 -0.90 -37.64 50.49
C ILE A 10 -1.46 -38.06 49.11
N ALA A 11 -2.26 -39.14 49.08
CA ALA A 11 -2.89 -39.62 47.80
C ALA A 11 -3.95 -38.62 47.27
N ILE A 12 -4.65 -37.90 48.18
CA ILE A 12 -5.68 -36.88 47.75
C ILE A 12 -5.03 -35.59 47.23
N ILE A 13 -3.82 -35.23 47.70
CA ILE A 13 -3.09 -34.05 47.25
C ILE A 13 -2.48 -34.27 45.84
N PHE A 14 -2.25 -35.55 45.40
CA PHE A 14 -1.65 -35.84 44.08
C PHE A 14 -2.68 -35.95 42.95
N ILE A 15 -4.00 -36.02 43.28
CA ILE A 15 -5.08 -36.05 42.28
C ILE A 15 -5.60 -34.65 41.93
N GLY A 16 -5.23 -33.60 42.67
CA GLY A 16 -5.65 -32.22 42.46
C GLY A 16 -4.83 -31.39 41.47
N LEU A 17 -3.81 -31.98 40.80
CA LEU A 17 -2.87 -31.24 39.93
C LEU A 17 -3.01 -31.48 38.43
N ILE A 18 -4.08 -32.16 37.96
CA ILE A 18 -4.27 -32.51 36.54
C ILE A 18 -5.51 -31.81 35.91
N THR A 19 -6.13 -30.83 36.57
CA THR A 19 -7.23 -30.06 35.98
C THR A 19 -6.98 -28.56 36.07
N ALA A 20 -5.84 -28.14 35.49
CA ALA A 20 -5.62 -26.78 35.09
C ALA A 20 -5.15 -26.77 33.63
N CYS A 21 -5.92 -27.41 32.74
CA CYS A 21 -5.99 -26.96 31.37
C CYS A 21 -6.90 -25.74 31.40
N GLY A 22 -6.32 -24.54 31.41
CA GLY A 22 -7.01 -23.34 31.02
C GLY A 22 -7.64 -23.59 29.67
N THR A 23 -8.92 -23.35 29.54
CA THR A 23 -9.54 -23.03 28.28
C THR A 23 -8.97 -21.69 27.88
N ASP A 24 -7.84 -21.70 27.16
CA ASP A 24 -7.55 -20.62 26.26
C ASP A 24 -8.73 -20.59 25.28
N GLU A 25 -9.51 -19.54 25.37
CA GLU A 25 -10.41 -19.18 24.29
C GLU A 25 -9.50 -19.03 23.07
N ALA A 26 -9.65 -19.93 22.11
CA ALA A 26 -9.07 -19.79 20.80
C ALA A 26 -9.71 -18.55 20.15
N SER A 27 -9.09 -17.40 20.36
CA SER A 27 -9.05 -16.37 19.35
C SER A 27 -8.43 -17.06 18.14
N GLY A 28 -9.14 -17.08 17.02
CA GLY A 28 -8.68 -17.71 15.79
C GLY A 28 -7.46 -16.95 15.24
N ASP A 29 -6.31 -17.23 15.81
CA ASP A 29 -5.02 -16.95 15.22
C ASP A 29 -4.75 -18.09 14.25
N GLY A 30 -4.75 -17.79 12.95
CA GLY A 30 -4.29 -18.71 11.93
C GLY A 30 -2.89 -19.18 12.30
N ASP A 31 -2.65 -20.49 12.18
CA ASP A 31 -1.39 -21.17 12.55
C ASP A 31 -0.23 -20.79 11.59
N GLY A 32 -0.33 -19.62 10.87
CA GLY A 32 0.61 -19.10 9.87
C GLY A 32 1.65 -18.18 10.46
N GLU A 33 2.81 -18.09 9.80
CA GLU A 33 3.86 -17.12 10.10
C GLU A 33 3.33 -15.68 9.90
N THR A 34 3.76 -14.74 10.74
CA THR A 34 3.36 -13.34 10.64
C THR A 34 4.48 -12.54 9.99
N TYR A 35 4.15 -11.82 8.89
CA TYR A 35 5.10 -10.98 8.16
C TYR A 35 4.79 -9.49 8.34
N THR A 36 5.84 -8.69 8.43
CA THR A 36 5.75 -7.24 8.53
C THR A 36 5.51 -6.62 7.16
N VAL A 37 4.44 -5.83 7.03
CA VAL A 37 4.07 -5.12 5.80
C VAL A 37 4.34 -3.63 5.98
N ALA A 38 5.35 -3.11 5.28
CA ALA A 38 5.57 -1.68 5.17
C ALA A 38 4.55 -1.06 4.21
N THR A 39 3.87 -0.03 4.65
CA THR A 39 2.89 0.70 3.86
C THR A 39 2.94 2.20 4.18
N ASP A 40 2.34 3.00 3.34
CA ASP A 40 2.16 4.43 3.54
C ASP A 40 0.78 4.71 4.17
N SER A 41 0.48 5.94 4.50
CA SER A 41 -0.77 6.29 5.19
C SER A 41 -1.57 7.42 4.53
N ASN A 42 -1.23 7.81 3.29
CA ASN A 42 -1.82 8.97 2.63
C ASN A 42 -1.99 8.86 1.10
N PHE A 43 -2.07 7.64 0.57
CA PHE A 43 -2.23 7.37 -0.86
C PHE A 43 -3.62 6.81 -1.20
N GLN A 44 -4.67 7.60 -0.99
CA GLN A 44 -6.06 7.21 -1.31
C GLN A 44 -6.27 7.02 -2.83
N PRO A 45 -7.08 6.02 -3.24
CA PRO A 45 -7.84 5.06 -2.45
C PRO A 45 -7.09 3.76 -2.12
N PHE A 46 -5.76 3.69 -2.33
CA PHE A 46 -4.96 2.47 -2.16
C PHE A 46 -4.65 2.16 -0.69
N GLU A 47 -4.06 3.10 0.04
CA GLU A 47 -3.79 2.98 1.46
C GLU A 47 -3.84 4.35 2.16
N TYR A 48 -4.52 4.40 3.28
CA TYR A 48 -4.60 5.59 4.10
C TYR A 48 -4.99 5.25 5.53
N LYS A 49 -4.66 6.15 6.44
CA LYS A 49 -5.11 6.04 7.81
C LYS A 49 -6.46 6.71 7.96
N ASN A 50 -7.49 5.95 8.31
CA ASN A 50 -8.82 6.48 8.57
C ASN A 50 -8.79 7.44 9.77
N PRO A 51 -9.18 8.72 9.60
CA PRO A 51 -9.09 9.72 10.66
C PRO A 51 -10.04 9.46 11.83
N ASP A 52 -11.12 8.71 11.62
CA ASP A 52 -12.14 8.43 12.62
C ASP A 52 -11.81 7.20 13.47
N THR A 53 -11.27 6.15 12.86
CA THR A 53 -10.92 4.88 13.51
C THR A 53 -9.46 4.79 13.91
N GLY A 54 -8.58 5.46 13.16
CA GLY A 54 -7.13 5.36 13.29
C GLY A 54 -6.54 4.08 12.68
N GLU A 55 -7.36 3.27 12.02
CA GLU A 55 -6.96 2.04 11.34
C GLU A 55 -6.50 2.32 9.91
N MET A 56 -5.71 1.41 9.36
CA MET A 56 -5.33 1.45 7.94
C MET A 56 -6.45 0.88 7.10
N GLU A 57 -6.78 1.56 6.00
CA GLU A 57 -7.81 1.17 5.05
C GLU A 57 -7.34 1.44 3.63
N GLY A 58 -7.94 0.77 2.64
CA GLY A 58 -7.67 1.01 1.23
C GLY A 58 -7.59 -0.27 0.43
N PHE A 59 -7.50 -0.10 -0.89
CA PHE A 59 -7.39 -1.21 -1.83
C PHE A 59 -6.17 -2.10 -1.54
N ASP A 60 -5.00 -1.50 -1.31
CA ASP A 60 -3.75 -2.22 -1.05
C ASP A 60 -3.79 -2.97 0.28
N ILE A 61 -4.45 -2.40 1.29
CA ILE A 61 -4.61 -3.04 2.60
C ILE A 61 -5.45 -4.30 2.47
N GLU A 62 -6.65 -4.20 1.87
CA GLU A 62 -7.53 -5.35 1.67
C GLU A 62 -6.93 -6.38 0.71
N LEU A 63 -6.18 -5.92 -0.30
CA LEU A 63 -5.51 -6.81 -1.26
C LEU A 63 -4.48 -7.70 -0.56
N ILE A 64 -3.58 -7.12 0.25
CA ILE A 64 -2.54 -7.92 0.92
C ILE A 64 -3.11 -8.81 2.03
N GLU A 65 -4.17 -8.37 2.72
CA GLU A 65 -4.89 -9.21 3.67
C GLU A 65 -5.54 -10.43 2.99
N ALA A 66 -6.18 -10.23 1.84
CA ALA A 66 -6.77 -11.33 1.06
C ALA A 66 -5.70 -12.29 0.51
N ILE A 67 -4.56 -11.78 0.05
CA ILE A 67 -3.42 -12.61 -0.38
C ILE A 67 -2.87 -13.43 0.80
N ALA A 68 -2.74 -12.80 1.97
CA ALA A 68 -2.25 -13.46 3.17
C ALA A 68 -3.17 -14.59 3.63
N GLU A 69 -4.49 -14.36 3.64
CA GLU A 69 -5.49 -15.37 3.97
C GLU A 69 -5.40 -16.57 3.01
N GLU A 70 -5.34 -16.32 1.70
CA GLU A 70 -5.27 -17.37 0.67
C GLU A 70 -3.95 -18.16 0.74
N SER A 71 -2.84 -17.47 1.08
CA SER A 71 -1.50 -18.08 1.20
C SER A 71 -1.20 -18.68 2.56
N GLY A 72 -2.08 -18.49 3.56
CA GLY A 72 -1.96 -19.09 4.90
C GLY A 72 -0.92 -18.43 5.81
N PHE A 73 -0.66 -17.13 5.65
CA PHE A 73 0.18 -16.35 6.55
C PHE A 73 -0.60 -15.15 7.14
N ASN A 74 -0.03 -14.51 8.16
CA ASN A 74 -0.60 -13.31 8.78
C ASN A 74 0.23 -12.08 8.42
N VAL A 75 -0.37 -10.88 8.50
CA VAL A 75 0.32 -9.61 8.24
C VAL A 75 0.20 -8.66 9.43
N GLU A 76 1.28 -7.89 9.67
CA GLU A 76 1.31 -6.80 10.63
C GLU A 76 1.81 -5.54 9.92
N PHE A 77 1.02 -4.45 9.92
CA PHE A 77 1.34 -3.23 9.19
C PHE A 77 2.27 -2.30 9.97
N GLU A 78 3.33 -1.84 9.30
CA GLU A 78 4.20 -0.77 9.76
C GLU A 78 4.08 0.43 8.79
N THR A 79 3.53 1.55 9.26
CA THR A 79 3.34 2.76 8.44
C THR A 79 4.59 3.64 8.44
N MET A 80 4.96 4.13 7.25
CA MET A 80 6.08 5.03 7.07
C MET A 80 5.92 5.89 5.80
N GLU A 81 6.77 6.92 5.65
CA GLU A 81 6.85 7.68 4.41
C GLU A 81 7.34 6.80 3.25
N PHE A 82 6.89 7.10 2.03
CA PHE A 82 7.14 6.25 0.85
C PHE A 82 8.63 5.99 0.55
N ASP A 83 9.49 7.00 0.66
CA ASP A 83 10.93 6.83 0.49
C ASP A 83 11.55 5.96 1.59
N GLY A 84 11.04 6.07 2.82
CA GLY A 84 11.38 5.20 3.94
C GLY A 84 10.97 3.74 3.70
N LEU A 85 9.79 3.52 3.10
CA LEU A 85 9.32 2.20 2.69
C LEU A 85 10.27 1.57 1.67
N LEU A 86 10.62 2.27 0.59
CA LEU A 86 11.58 1.77 -0.39
C LEU A 86 12.95 1.45 0.23
N ALA A 87 13.41 2.29 1.18
CA ALA A 87 14.64 2.03 1.92
C ALA A 87 14.53 0.81 2.84
N SER A 88 13.36 0.56 3.45
CA SER A 88 13.11 -0.62 4.29
C SER A 88 13.18 -1.92 3.49
N MET A 89 12.63 -1.94 2.27
CA MET A 89 12.74 -3.07 1.34
C MET A 89 14.19 -3.35 0.94
N ARG A 90 14.96 -2.31 0.57
CA ARG A 90 16.38 -2.44 0.22
C ARG A 90 17.24 -3.03 1.34
N THR A 91 16.86 -2.81 2.58
CA THR A 91 17.60 -3.25 3.78
C THR A 91 17.01 -4.48 4.44
N SER A 92 15.95 -5.05 3.88
CA SER A 92 15.22 -6.19 4.45
C SER A 92 14.75 -5.94 5.89
N LYS A 93 14.35 -4.70 6.20
CA LYS A 93 13.82 -4.34 7.52
C LYS A 93 12.39 -4.85 7.67
N ASN A 94 11.61 -4.78 6.60
CA ASN A 94 10.27 -5.34 6.52
C ASN A 94 10.24 -6.46 5.47
N ASP A 95 9.28 -7.36 5.59
CA ASP A 95 9.18 -8.56 4.76
C ASP A 95 8.44 -8.28 3.44
N ILE A 96 7.46 -7.40 3.47
CA ILE A 96 6.58 -7.03 2.35
C ILE A 96 6.45 -5.51 2.33
N GLY A 97 6.32 -4.92 1.13
CA GLY A 97 5.98 -3.51 0.93
C GLY A 97 4.83 -3.37 -0.05
N ILE A 98 3.77 -2.64 0.34
CA ILE A 98 2.64 -2.35 -0.53
C ILE A 98 2.18 -0.90 -0.33
N ALA A 99 2.20 -0.10 -1.38
CA ALA A 99 1.83 1.33 -1.37
C ALA A 99 1.81 1.90 -2.80
N GLY A 100 1.03 1.30 -3.71
CA GLY A 100 1.04 1.71 -5.12
C GLY A 100 2.44 1.74 -5.73
N ILE A 101 3.28 0.76 -5.41
CA ILE A 101 4.70 0.80 -5.77
C ILE A 101 4.89 0.45 -7.25
N SER A 102 5.23 1.44 -8.08
CA SER A 102 5.52 1.21 -9.49
C SER A 102 6.68 0.25 -9.69
N ILE A 103 6.49 -0.76 -10.53
CA ILE A 103 7.53 -1.69 -10.96
C ILE A 103 8.42 -0.98 -11.97
N THR A 104 9.65 -0.64 -11.58
CA THR A 104 10.65 -0.03 -12.47
C THR A 104 11.92 -0.87 -12.54
N GLU A 105 12.67 -0.77 -13.66
CA GLU A 105 13.94 -1.49 -13.79
C GLU A 105 14.96 -1.05 -12.74
N GLU A 106 14.97 0.25 -12.38
CA GLU A 106 15.85 0.76 -11.33
C GLU A 106 15.52 0.10 -9.98
N ARG A 107 14.23 0.02 -9.61
CA ARG A 107 13.82 -0.61 -8.34
C ARG A 107 14.10 -2.10 -8.31
N LYS A 108 13.96 -2.80 -9.45
CA LYS A 108 14.29 -4.22 -9.59
C LYS A 108 15.77 -4.55 -9.33
N GLU A 109 16.67 -3.58 -9.40
CA GLU A 109 18.07 -3.80 -9.03
C GLU A 109 18.22 -4.13 -7.53
N PHE A 110 17.35 -3.59 -6.68
CA PHE A 110 17.47 -3.62 -5.23
C PHE A 110 16.38 -4.40 -4.49
N ILE A 111 15.20 -4.56 -5.10
CA ILE A 111 14.03 -5.26 -4.56
C ILE A 111 13.45 -6.19 -5.61
N ASP A 112 12.76 -7.22 -5.16
CA ASP A 112 11.95 -8.07 -6.03
C ASP A 112 10.48 -7.60 -5.95
N PHE A 113 9.70 -7.97 -6.94
CA PHE A 113 8.29 -7.62 -7.03
C PHE A 113 7.45 -8.86 -7.29
N SER A 114 6.21 -8.80 -6.82
CA SER A 114 5.16 -9.69 -7.31
C SER A 114 4.85 -9.45 -8.79
N ASP A 115 3.98 -10.26 -9.34
CA ASP A 115 3.25 -9.91 -10.55
C ASP A 115 2.46 -8.61 -10.34
N LYS A 116 2.17 -7.89 -11.43
CA LYS A 116 1.38 -6.66 -11.33
C LYS A 116 -0.01 -6.91 -10.77
N TYR A 117 -0.45 -6.01 -9.89
CA TYR A 117 -1.81 -6.04 -9.38
C TYR A 117 -2.67 -4.88 -9.88
N TYR A 118 -2.09 -3.78 -10.35
CA TYR A 118 -2.80 -2.60 -10.84
C TYR A 118 -2.03 -1.96 -12.00
N ASP A 119 -2.74 -1.45 -13.02
CA ASP A 119 -2.14 -0.66 -14.10
C ASP A 119 -2.35 0.83 -13.82
N SER A 120 -1.27 1.58 -13.62
CA SER A 120 -1.28 3.02 -13.37
C SER A 120 -0.54 3.78 -14.47
N GLY A 121 -0.59 5.10 -14.40
CA GLY A 121 0.15 6.03 -15.23
C GLY A 121 0.19 7.39 -14.56
N LEU A 122 1.01 8.32 -15.08
CA LEU A 122 1.15 9.67 -14.55
C LEU A 122 0.21 10.64 -15.27
N ILE A 123 -0.34 11.61 -14.53
CA ILE A 123 -1.18 12.66 -15.07
C ILE A 123 -0.86 14.01 -14.43
N LEU A 124 -1.00 15.08 -15.17
CA LEU A 124 -0.81 16.44 -14.68
C LEU A 124 -2.12 16.98 -14.11
N ALA A 125 -2.10 17.46 -12.86
CA ALA A 125 -3.17 18.20 -12.23
C ALA A 125 -2.82 19.71 -12.25
N VAL A 126 -3.79 20.55 -12.63
CA VAL A 126 -3.63 22.00 -12.71
C VAL A 126 -4.89 22.70 -12.19
N PRO A 127 -4.83 24.00 -11.83
CA PRO A 127 -6.02 24.80 -11.55
C PRO A 127 -7.00 24.80 -12.74
N VAL A 128 -8.32 24.85 -12.47
CA VAL A 128 -9.35 24.82 -13.53
C VAL A 128 -9.24 25.95 -14.54
N ASP A 129 -8.68 27.10 -14.14
CA ASP A 129 -8.44 28.31 -14.94
C ASP A 129 -7.02 28.38 -15.53
N SER A 130 -6.20 27.35 -15.34
CA SER A 130 -4.85 27.26 -15.91
C SER A 130 -4.89 27.10 -17.43
N ASP A 131 -3.93 27.75 -18.10
CA ASP A 131 -3.66 27.65 -19.55
C ASP A 131 -2.72 26.47 -19.89
N ILE A 132 -2.22 25.71 -18.89
CA ILE A 132 -1.40 24.51 -19.08
C ILE A 132 -2.29 23.43 -19.68
N GLU A 133 -1.90 22.85 -20.81
CA GLU A 133 -2.65 21.81 -21.52
C GLU A 133 -1.92 20.44 -21.49
N SER A 134 -0.60 20.43 -21.26
CA SER A 134 0.20 19.19 -21.27
C SER A 134 1.48 19.34 -20.46
N ILE A 135 2.25 18.26 -20.36
CA ILE A 135 3.57 18.23 -19.71
C ILE A 135 4.59 19.11 -20.46
N ASP A 136 4.40 19.38 -21.74
CA ASP A 136 5.30 20.22 -22.54
C ASP A 136 5.21 21.72 -22.15
N ASP A 137 4.18 22.10 -21.40
CA ASP A 137 3.94 23.49 -20.97
C ASP A 137 4.54 23.80 -19.59
N VAL A 138 5.19 22.85 -18.92
CA VAL A 138 5.65 23.03 -17.53
C VAL A 138 7.07 23.60 -17.40
N ASP A 139 7.80 23.79 -18.48
CA ASP A 139 9.17 24.30 -18.46
C ASP A 139 9.26 25.69 -17.78
N GLY A 140 10.10 25.80 -16.75
CA GLY A 140 10.27 27.00 -15.94
C GLY A 140 9.12 27.31 -14.99
N LEU A 141 8.12 26.43 -14.86
CA LEU A 141 7.04 26.50 -13.89
C LEU A 141 7.38 25.67 -12.63
N THR A 142 6.72 25.98 -11.52
CA THR A 142 6.89 25.24 -10.27
C THR A 142 5.92 24.05 -10.23
N VAL A 143 6.46 22.83 -10.31
CA VAL A 143 5.66 21.59 -10.35
C VAL A 143 5.90 20.74 -9.11
N GLY A 144 4.82 20.42 -8.41
CA GLY A 144 4.85 19.54 -7.26
C GLY A 144 4.87 18.07 -7.67
N ALA A 145 5.62 17.26 -6.93
CA ALA A 145 5.61 15.79 -7.02
C ALA A 145 5.90 15.18 -5.65
N ARG A 146 5.61 13.88 -5.50
CA ARG A 146 5.96 13.18 -4.27
C ARG A 146 7.43 12.76 -4.26
N GLN A 147 8.10 12.95 -3.13
CA GLN A 147 9.49 12.52 -2.93
C GLN A 147 9.64 11.01 -3.13
N GLY A 148 10.65 10.60 -3.94
CA GLY A 148 10.93 9.19 -4.22
C GLY A 148 9.95 8.50 -5.16
N SER A 149 8.97 9.23 -5.72
CA SER A 149 8.03 8.70 -6.72
C SER A 149 8.58 8.78 -8.14
N THR A 150 8.01 7.99 -9.03
CA THR A 150 8.32 8.01 -10.47
C THR A 150 7.94 9.34 -11.13
N SER A 151 6.92 10.04 -10.63
CA SER A 151 6.56 11.38 -11.12
C SER A 151 7.64 12.43 -10.82
N ASN A 152 8.26 12.36 -9.62
CA ASN A 152 9.36 13.25 -9.27
C ASN A 152 10.61 13.00 -10.15
N ASP A 153 10.90 11.73 -10.45
CA ASP A 153 12.03 11.39 -11.31
C ASP A 153 11.72 11.74 -12.77
N TYR A 154 10.49 11.51 -13.24
CA TYR A 154 10.06 11.91 -14.58
C TYR A 154 10.24 13.41 -14.83
N LEU A 155 9.79 14.27 -13.90
CA LEU A 155 9.93 15.72 -14.02
C LEU A 155 11.39 16.14 -14.12
N LYS A 156 12.27 15.58 -13.28
CA LYS A 156 13.70 15.89 -13.27
C LYS A 156 14.44 15.47 -14.52
N ASP A 157 14.02 14.34 -15.11
CA ASP A 157 14.73 13.74 -16.23
C ASP A 157 14.22 14.23 -17.59
N ASN A 158 12.95 14.72 -17.65
CA ASN A 158 12.28 14.98 -18.93
C ASN A 158 11.79 16.42 -19.10
N THR A 159 11.91 17.31 -18.09
CA THR A 159 11.44 18.70 -18.15
C THR A 159 12.45 19.68 -17.56
N ASP A 160 12.30 20.96 -17.90
CA ASP A 160 13.03 22.07 -17.27
C ASP A 160 12.17 22.75 -16.15
N ALA A 161 11.20 22.03 -15.55
CA ALA A 161 10.37 22.52 -14.46
C ALA A 161 11.17 22.71 -13.15
N GLU A 162 10.76 23.68 -12.33
CA GLU A 162 11.22 23.81 -10.94
C GLU A 162 10.47 22.78 -10.08
N VAL A 163 11.10 21.62 -9.82
CA VAL A 163 10.45 20.51 -9.12
C VAL A 163 10.47 20.73 -7.61
N GLU A 164 9.28 20.82 -7.00
CA GLU A 164 9.12 20.84 -5.55
C GLU A 164 8.65 19.45 -5.06
N ALA A 165 9.52 18.78 -4.29
CA ALA A 165 9.27 17.41 -3.79
C ALA A 165 8.65 17.44 -2.40
N TYR A 166 7.51 16.77 -2.25
CA TYR A 166 6.73 16.68 -1.01
C TYR A 166 6.81 15.29 -0.40
N PRO A 167 7.00 15.16 0.92
CA PRO A 167 6.87 13.86 1.59
C PRO A 167 5.47 13.24 1.38
N GLU A 168 4.43 14.07 1.48
CA GLU A 168 3.03 13.67 1.31
C GLU A 168 2.40 14.42 0.12
N ILE A 169 1.83 13.67 -0.83
CA ILE A 169 1.26 14.23 -2.06
C ILE A 169 0.07 15.17 -1.79
N VAL A 170 -0.73 14.88 -0.76
CA VAL A 170 -1.87 15.73 -0.39
C VAL A 170 -1.45 17.15 -0.08
N THR A 171 -0.25 17.35 0.48
CA THR A 171 0.30 18.71 0.72
C THR A 171 0.59 19.45 -0.59
N ALA A 172 1.09 18.74 -1.61
CA ALA A 172 1.28 19.33 -2.95
C ALA A 172 -0.06 19.77 -3.58
N TYR A 173 -1.11 18.94 -3.49
CA TYR A 173 -2.44 19.34 -3.97
C TYR A 173 -2.98 20.58 -3.24
N MET A 174 -2.84 20.64 -1.92
CA MET A 174 -3.27 21.79 -1.14
C MET A 174 -2.48 23.08 -1.51
N ASP A 175 -1.21 22.97 -1.87
CA ASP A 175 -0.40 24.09 -2.31
C ASP A 175 -0.74 24.49 -3.75
N LEU A 176 -1.08 23.54 -4.62
CA LEU A 176 -1.65 23.80 -5.95
C LEU A 176 -2.98 24.58 -5.85
N GLU A 177 -3.92 24.16 -4.99
CA GLU A 177 -5.18 24.86 -4.76
C GLU A 177 -4.98 26.31 -4.26
N ARG A 178 -3.87 26.58 -3.57
CA ARG A 178 -3.53 27.90 -3.03
C ARG A 178 -2.72 28.77 -4.01
N GLY A 179 -2.42 28.24 -5.19
CA GLY A 179 -1.61 28.92 -6.21
C GLY A 179 -0.14 29.09 -5.83
N ARG A 180 0.42 28.17 -5.04
CA ARG A 180 1.84 28.11 -4.72
C ARG A 180 2.61 27.25 -5.72
N LEU A 181 1.93 26.36 -6.38
CA LEU A 181 2.39 25.52 -7.48
C LEU A 181 1.58 25.86 -8.72
N ASP A 182 2.18 25.69 -9.89
CA ASP A 182 1.53 25.83 -11.18
C ASP A 182 0.85 24.52 -11.61
N ALA A 183 1.46 23.37 -11.24
CA ALA A 183 0.95 22.03 -11.52
C ALA A 183 1.41 21.02 -10.45
N VAL A 184 0.80 19.84 -10.46
CA VAL A 184 1.27 18.63 -9.75
C VAL A 184 1.26 17.47 -10.73
N LEU A 185 2.37 16.75 -10.85
CA LEU A 185 2.46 15.51 -11.60
C LEU A 185 2.41 14.34 -10.63
N TYR A 186 1.41 13.46 -10.79
CA TYR A 186 1.31 12.26 -9.95
C TYR A 186 0.46 11.17 -10.59
N ASP A 187 0.29 10.06 -9.88
CA ASP A 187 -0.40 8.87 -10.35
C ASP A 187 -1.88 9.14 -10.59
N LEU A 188 -2.34 8.79 -11.78
CA LEU A 188 -3.70 9.06 -12.27
C LEU A 188 -4.81 8.70 -11.28
N PRO A 189 -4.85 7.48 -10.69
CA PRO A 189 -5.96 7.11 -9.82
C PRO A 189 -6.02 7.98 -8.55
N ASN A 190 -4.88 8.35 -7.99
CA ASN A 190 -4.82 9.22 -6.81
C ASN A 190 -5.21 10.67 -7.14
N VAL A 191 -4.72 11.22 -8.26
CA VAL A 191 -5.11 12.56 -8.74
C VAL A 191 -6.62 12.63 -8.96
N GLN A 192 -7.19 11.64 -9.66
CA GLN A 192 -8.63 11.60 -9.92
C GLN A 192 -9.44 11.49 -8.64
N TYR A 193 -9.01 10.65 -7.71
CA TYR A 193 -9.65 10.52 -6.41
C TYR A 193 -9.64 11.86 -5.65
N TYR A 194 -8.46 12.49 -5.52
CA TYR A 194 -8.36 13.76 -4.82
C TYR A 194 -9.24 14.86 -5.44
N ILE A 195 -9.21 14.98 -6.76
CA ILE A 195 -10.04 15.96 -7.47
C ILE A 195 -11.53 15.70 -7.23
N SER A 196 -11.98 14.45 -7.38
CA SER A 196 -13.39 14.12 -7.21
C SER A 196 -13.93 14.40 -5.81
N GLU A 197 -13.15 14.06 -4.80
CA GLU A 197 -13.58 14.16 -3.40
C GLU A 197 -13.36 15.54 -2.77
N ASN A 198 -12.33 16.27 -3.20
CA ASN A 198 -11.88 17.46 -2.48
C ASN A 198 -11.80 18.74 -3.31
N ALA A 199 -11.63 18.67 -4.63
CA ALA A 199 -11.21 19.80 -5.43
C ALA A 199 -11.85 19.88 -6.83
N SER A 200 -13.04 19.31 -7.03
CA SER A 200 -13.70 19.24 -8.35
C SER A 200 -14.05 20.59 -8.98
N ASP A 201 -14.14 21.65 -8.18
CA ASP A 201 -14.37 23.03 -8.62
C ASP A 201 -13.09 23.85 -8.75
N LYS A 202 -11.93 23.32 -8.36
CA LYS A 202 -10.65 24.03 -8.32
C LYS A 202 -9.57 23.45 -9.21
N LEU A 203 -9.53 22.12 -9.33
CA LEU A 203 -8.49 21.40 -10.07
C LEU A 203 -9.08 20.59 -11.22
N LYS A 204 -8.28 20.40 -12.26
CA LYS A 204 -8.56 19.52 -13.40
C LYS A 204 -7.30 18.74 -13.79
N THR A 205 -7.48 17.59 -14.44
CA THR A 205 -6.38 16.91 -15.13
C THR A 205 -6.23 17.42 -16.54
N VAL A 206 -4.99 17.45 -17.06
CA VAL A 206 -4.68 17.85 -18.42
C VAL A 206 -3.63 16.93 -19.05
N GLY A 207 -3.58 16.91 -20.39
CA GLY A 207 -2.68 16.07 -21.18
C GLY A 207 -3.09 14.61 -21.23
N ASP A 208 -2.27 13.83 -21.92
CA ASP A 208 -2.44 12.38 -22.01
C ASP A 208 -1.84 11.71 -20.76
N VAL A 209 -2.37 10.52 -20.42
CA VAL A 209 -1.78 9.69 -19.37
C VAL A 209 -0.42 9.21 -19.85
N MET A 210 0.62 9.57 -19.10
CA MET A 210 2.00 9.24 -19.42
C MET A 210 2.39 7.92 -18.76
N GLU A 211 3.24 7.18 -19.44
CA GLU A 211 3.90 5.95 -19.03
C GLU A 211 3.13 5.09 -18.02
N GLY A 212 2.44 4.07 -18.52
CA GLY A 212 1.83 3.07 -17.67
C GLY A 212 2.91 2.33 -16.88
N GLN A 213 2.99 2.60 -15.60
CA GLN A 213 3.86 1.87 -14.69
C GLN A 213 2.97 1.02 -13.79
N PRO A 214 2.94 -0.31 -13.97
CA PRO A 214 2.12 -1.17 -13.15
C PRO A 214 2.61 -1.17 -11.71
N TYR A 215 1.68 -1.34 -10.76
CA TYR A 215 2.01 -1.54 -9.36
C TYR A 215 2.26 -3.01 -9.06
N GLY A 216 3.24 -3.27 -8.21
CA GLY A 216 3.57 -4.58 -7.67
C GLY A 216 3.81 -4.50 -6.16
N ILE A 217 3.65 -5.64 -5.50
CA ILE A 217 4.01 -5.81 -4.11
C ILE A 217 5.54 -5.96 -4.05
N ALA A 218 6.19 -5.10 -3.30
CA ALA A 218 7.64 -5.10 -3.15
C ALA A 218 8.08 -6.12 -2.09
N LEU A 219 9.18 -6.82 -2.36
CA LEU A 219 9.79 -7.77 -1.45
C LEU A 219 11.30 -7.54 -1.42
N PRO A 220 11.98 -7.79 -0.29
CA PRO A 220 13.44 -7.77 -0.25
C PRO A 220 14.04 -8.64 -1.33
N LYS A 221 15.20 -8.23 -1.86
CA LYS A 221 15.89 -8.96 -2.93
C LYS A 221 16.20 -10.39 -2.53
N GLY A 222 15.74 -11.37 -3.31
CA GLY A 222 15.90 -12.80 -3.04
C GLY A 222 14.96 -13.36 -1.98
N SER A 223 13.84 -12.68 -1.69
CA SER A 223 12.82 -13.14 -0.74
C SER A 223 12.13 -14.41 -1.21
N ASP A 224 11.98 -15.39 -0.32
CA ASP A 224 11.21 -16.61 -0.59
C ASP A 224 9.68 -16.35 -0.62
N LEU A 225 9.23 -15.12 -0.30
CA LEU A 225 7.82 -14.73 -0.32
C LEU A 225 7.28 -14.36 -1.71
N VAL A 226 8.15 -14.20 -2.72
CA VAL A 226 7.72 -13.83 -4.09
C VAL A 226 6.71 -14.84 -4.64
N ASP A 227 7.03 -16.13 -4.54
CA ASP A 227 6.16 -17.19 -5.06
C ASP A 227 4.84 -17.29 -4.25
N PRO A 228 4.82 -17.36 -2.90
CA PRO A 228 3.59 -17.36 -2.13
C PRO A 228 2.68 -16.15 -2.39
N VAL A 229 3.25 -14.94 -2.48
CA VAL A 229 2.49 -13.72 -2.79
C VAL A 229 1.87 -13.79 -4.19
N ASN A 230 2.60 -14.27 -5.19
CA ASN A 230 2.08 -14.44 -6.55
C ASN A 230 1.01 -15.52 -6.64
N GLU A 231 1.18 -16.64 -5.94
CA GLU A 231 0.18 -17.70 -5.88
C GLU A 231 -1.11 -17.19 -5.24
N GLY A 232 -1.01 -16.45 -4.12
CA GLY A 232 -2.16 -15.82 -3.46
C GLY A 232 -2.83 -14.77 -4.34
N LEU A 233 -2.06 -13.90 -5.00
CA LEU A 233 -2.59 -12.91 -5.94
C LEU A 233 -3.33 -13.56 -7.12
N ALA A 234 -2.80 -14.64 -7.67
CA ALA A 234 -3.46 -15.40 -8.72
C ALA A 234 -4.76 -16.03 -8.23
N ALA A 235 -4.75 -16.64 -7.05
CA ALA A 235 -5.92 -17.29 -6.45
C ALA A 235 -7.06 -16.30 -6.18
N ILE A 236 -6.78 -15.12 -5.60
CA ILE A 236 -7.81 -14.09 -5.37
C ILE A 236 -8.35 -13.49 -6.67
N LYS A 237 -7.55 -13.47 -7.74
CA LYS A 237 -8.03 -13.08 -9.09
C LYS A 237 -8.95 -14.15 -9.68
N GLU A 238 -8.62 -15.43 -9.50
CA GLU A 238 -9.41 -16.55 -10.03
C GLU A 238 -10.74 -16.74 -9.28
N ASN A 239 -10.74 -16.62 -7.94
CA ASN A 239 -11.94 -16.81 -7.12
C ASN A 239 -12.87 -15.59 -7.07
N GLY A 240 -12.46 -14.45 -7.64
CA GLY A 240 -13.25 -13.23 -7.75
C GLY A 240 -13.07 -12.21 -6.60
N THR A 241 -12.35 -12.56 -5.54
CA THR A 241 -12.08 -11.65 -4.39
C THR A 241 -11.41 -10.35 -4.84
N TYR A 242 -10.44 -10.45 -5.76
CA TYR A 242 -9.80 -9.25 -6.34
C TYR A 242 -10.82 -8.31 -7.00
N ALA A 243 -11.76 -8.86 -7.77
CA ALA A 243 -12.77 -8.06 -8.45
C ALA A 243 -13.73 -7.38 -7.46
N GLU A 244 -14.09 -8.05 -6.37
CA GLU A 244 -14.92 -7.47 -5.30
C GLU A 244 -14.20 -6.32 -4.59
N ILE A 245 -12.91 -6.49 -4.23
CA ILE A 245 -12.10 -5.43 -3.63
C ILE A 245 -11.94 -4.26 -4.61
N TYR A 246 -11.68 -4.55 -5.88
CA TYR A 246 -11.53 -3.51 -6.92
C TYR A 246 -12.81 -2.69 -7.09
N GLU A 247 -13.98 -3.35 -7.21
CA GLU A 247 -15.27 -2.66 -7.35
C GLU A 247 -15.61 -1.82 -6.12
N LYS A 248 -15.28 -2.31 -4.92
CA LYS A 248 -15.48 -1.57 -3.67
C LYS A 248 -14.74 -0.23 -3.66
N TRP A 249 -13.48 -0.21 -4.11
CA TRP A 249 -12.62 0.97 -4.00
C TRP A 249 -12.67 1.90 -5.21
N PHE A 250 -12.92 1.36 -6.41
CA PHE A 250 -12.93 2.14 -7.65
C PHE A 250 -14.33 2.28 -8.29
N GLY A 251 -15.35 1.59 -7.77
CA GLY A 251 -16.73 1.69 -8.26
C GLY A 251 -16.96 1.05 -9.63
N THR A 252 -15.99 0.34 -10.18
CA THR A 252 -16.03 -0.34 -11.48
C THR A 252 -15.36 -1.70 -11.38
N GLN A 253 -15.67 -2.59 -12.33
CA GLN A 253 -14.94 -3.85 -12.47
C GLN A 253 -13.50 -3.60 -12.93
N PRO A 254 -12.53 -4.45 -12.55
CA PRO A 254 -11.17 -4.37 -13.06
C PRO A 254 -11.18 -4.52 -14.60
N PRO A 255 -10.25 -3.84 -15.30
CA PRO A 255 -10.11 -4.03 -16.75
C PRO A 255 -9.81 -5.49 -17.07
N GLU A 256 -10.35 -5.98 -18.21
CA GLU A 256 -10.04 -7.32 -18.69
C GLU A 256 -8.51 -7.41 -18.94
N THR A 257 -7.84 -8.36 -18.29
CA THR A 257 -6.41 -8.61 -18.54
C THR A 257 -6.27 -9.27 -19.90
N GLU A 258 -5.57 -8.58 -20.82
CA GLU A 258 -5.14 -9.18 -22.09
C GLU A 258 -4.04 -10.23 -21.89
#